data_22ef906965d8073bca5d140ab503ebff
#
_entry.id   22ef906965d8073bca5d140ab503ebff
#
_cell.length_a   1.000
_cell.length_b   1.000
_cell.length_c   1.000
_cell.angle_alpha   90.00
_cell.angle_beta   90.00
_cell.angle_gamma   90.00
#
_symmetry.space_group_name_H-M   'P 1'
#
loop_
_entity.id
_entity.type
_entity.pdbx_description
1 polymer ?
#
loop_
_entity_poly.entity_id
_entity_poly.type
_entity_poly.pdbx_seq_one_letter_code
_entity_poly.pdbx_strand_id
1 'polypeptide(L)'
;VKDVIRVPECYGIFKADDDIECKEFCLVLEDFDENNWVPFDQFDNPMTYDDTIQFMKDLGYFHAACWGEPVSNDAGLGPFRAHWQNLNDDYWENGETTWDKAVPKWEDVYGESLLSMVSDEVGETIKKLVDIYASKNGKKIQEELLKELQKRPRTITHGDARGNNIFKSKNDGSMGIIDWQMWVAGPASNEFGQVWFNSFSLDSGMIHRLDEMTSIYYEAMISKKPEIKDEYPYEVLLDDLKLLFINIWPEYLGFTVGSIDGYKDPEQLKSKENWREMMKRNMETVHYSGCLESFENFISKLDLSN
;
A
#
# COMPACT_ATOMS: atom_id res chain seq x y z
N VAL A 1 21.43 -3.18 4.69
CA VAL A 1 20.02 -3.62 4.59
C VAL A 1 19.75 -4.75 5.59
N LYS A 2 20.60 -5.79 5.67
CA LYS A 2 20.41 -6.94 6.59
C LYS A 2 20.31 -6.57 8.08
N ASP A 3 20.80 -5.39 8.47
CA ASP A 3 20.82 -4.93 9.87
C ASP A 3 19.58 -4.07 10.24
N VAL A 4 18.62 -3.92 9.32
CA VAL A 4 17.47 -3.03 9.50
C VAL A 4 16.15 -3.78 9.46
N ILE A 5 15.82 -4.43 8.36
CA ILE A 5 14.71 -5.36 8.24
C ILE A 5 15.28 -6.72 7.84
N ARG A 6 14.93 -7.76 8.58
CA ARG A 6 15.34 -9.12 8.26
C ARG A 6 14.61 -9.60 7.02
N VAL A 7 15.36 -10.12 6.07
CA VAL A 7 14.83 -10.82 4.90
C VAL A 7 15.32 -12.27 4.94
N PRO A 8 14.53 -13.23 4.42
CA PRO A 8 14.97 -14.62 4.37
C PRO A 8 16.29 -14.77 3.63
N GLU A 9 17.18 -15.55 4.15
CA GLU A 9 18.41 -15.91 3.44
C GLU A 9 18.09 -16.80 2.24
N CYS A 10 18.64 -16.48 1.06
CA CYS A 10 18.50 -17.32 -0.11
C CYS A 10 19.62 -18.35 -0.14
N TYR A 11 19.31 -19.62 0.07
CA TYR A 11 20.27 -20.73 0.05
C TYR A 11 20.53 -21.24 -1.36
N GLY A 12 19.64 -21.00 -2.30
CA GLY A 12 19.83 -21.40 -3.68
C GLY A 12 18.73 -20.96 -4.62
N ILE A 13 19.12 -20.77 -5.88
CA ILE A 13 18.24 -20.47 -6.98
C ILE A 13 18.52 -21.50 -8.07
N PHE A 14 17.48 -22.24 -8.48
CA PHE A 14 17.55 -23.23 -9.53
C PHE A 14 16.61 -22.79 -10.65
N LYS A 15 17.10 -22.74 -11.87
CA LYS A 15 16.35 -22.38 -13.07
C LYS A 15 16.41 -23.52 -14.08
N ALA A 16 15.36 -23.69 -14.86
CA ALA A 16 15.32 -24.67 -15.93
C ALA A 16 16.24 -24.28 -17.09
N ASP A 17 16.47 -22.99 -17.31
CA ASP A 17 17.40 -22.43 -18.27
C ASP A 17 18.03 -21.13 -17.73
N ASP A 18 18.98 -20.57 -18.49
CA ASP A 18 19.67 -19.32 -18.12
C ASP A 18 18.93 -18.06 -18.59
N ASP A 19 17.73 -18.20 -19.18
CA ASP A 19 16.94 -17.06 -19.62
C ASP A 19 16.42 -16.28 -18.39
N ILE A 20 16.49 -14.95 -18.47
CA ILE A 20 16.00 -14.07 -17.45
C ILE A 20 14.47 -14.17 -17.29
N GLU A 21 13.78 -14.55 -18.36
CA GLU A 21 12.33 -14.80 -18.38
C GLU A 21 11.97 -16.25 -18.06
N CYS A 22 12.91 -17.05 -17.54
CA CYS A 22 12.66 -18.43 -17.17
C CYS A 22 11.47 -18.53 -16.21
N LYS A 23 10.42 -19.24 -16.66
CA LYS A 23 9.19 -19.43 -15.89
C LYS A 23 9.26 -20.62 -14.93
N GLU A 24 10.25 -21.50 -15.11
CA GLU A 24 10.46 -22.68 -14.28
C GLU A 24 11.69 -22.45 -13.39
N PHE A 25 11.45 -22.09 -12.16
CA PHE A 25 12.52 -21.87 -11.18
C PHE A 25 12.10 -22.40 -9.80
N CYS A 26 13.10 -22.66 -8.97
CA CYS A 26 12.93 -22.99 -7.55
C CYS A 26 13.85 -22.10 -6.72
N LEU A 27 13.28 -21.46 -5.69
CA LEU A 27 14.01 -20.74 -4.67
C LEU A 27 14.03 -21.55 -3.40
N VAL A 28 15.21 -21.70 -2.80
CA VAL A 28 15.37 -22.29 -1.47
C VAL A 28 15.73 -21.16 -0.51
N LEU A 29 14.78 -20.81 0.33
CA LEU A 29 14.87 -19.71 1.27
C LEU A 29 14.92 -20.19 2.71
N GLU A 30 15.46 -19.35 3.59
CA GLU A 30 15.32 -19.50 5.03
C GLU A 30 13.83 -19.54 5.41
N ASP A 31 13.51 -20.44 6.32
CA ASP A 31 12.19 -20.50 6.92
C ASP A 31 12.13 -19.57 8.15
N PHE A 32 11.15 -18.68 8.19
CA PHE A 32 10.80 -17.92 9.39
C PHE A 32 9.90 -18.80 10.26
N ASP A 33 10.52 -19.83 10.87
CA ASP A 33 9.84 -20.87 11.62
C ASP A 33 9.06 -20.32 12.83
N GLU A 34 7.98 -21.00 13.18
CA GLU A 34 7.06 -20.61 14.25
C GLU A 34 7.68 -20.61 15.67
N ASN A 35 8.84 -21.24 15.88
CA ASN A 35 9.51 -21.22 17.18
C ASN A 35 10.20 -19.87 17.42
N ASN A 36 10.72 -19.24 16.36
CA ASN A 36 11.51 -18.02 16.40
C ASN A 36 10.75 -16.79 15.94
N TRP A 37 9.71 -16.95 15.13
CA TRP A 37 8.99 -15.85 14.51
C TRP A 37 7.49 -15.91 14.76
N VAL A 38 6.85 -14.77 14.79
CA VAL A 38 5.39 -14.61 14.84
C VAL A 38 4.95 -13.82 13.60
N PRO A 39 4.16 -14.42 12.70
CA PRO A 39 3.55 -13.68 11.62
C PRO A 39 2.47 -12.74 12.16
N PHE A 40 2.34 -11.58 11.53
CA PHE A 40 1.15 -10.77 11.75
C PHE A 40 0.04 -11.19 10.78
N ASP A 41 -1.18 -10.92 11.20
CA ASP A 41 -2.39 -11.06 10.39
C ASP A 41 -3.37 -9.99 10.80
N GLN A 42 -3.98 -9.32 9.81
CA GLN A 42 -4.83 -8.16 10.09
C GLN A 42 -6.08 -8.47 10.93
N PHE A 43 -6.47 -9.74 11.05
CA PHE A 43 -7.69 -10.15 11.75
C PHE A 43 -7.41 -10.95 13.01
N ASP A 44 -6.53 -11.94 12.92
CA ASP A 44 -6.27 -12.88 14.02
C ASP A 44 -5.07 -12.45 14.88
N ASN A 45 -4.07 -11.77 14.31
CA ASN A 45 -2.90 -11.27 15.02
C ASN A 45 -2.42 -9.93 14.44
N PRO A 46 -3.20 -8.86 14.55
CA PRO A 46 -2.84 -7.55 13.98
C PRO A 46 -1.66 -6.92 14.70
N MET A 47 -0.94 -6.05 14.01
CA MET A 47 0.15 -5.28 14.61
C MET A 47 -0.39 -4.39 15.73
N THR A 48 0.28 -4.44 16.87
CA THR A 48 0.02 -3.51 17.98
C THR A 48 0.59 -2.12 17.67
N TYR A 49 0.28 -1.15 18.51
CA TYR A 49 0.87 0.19 18.41
C TYR A 49 2.41 0.15 18.46
N ASP A 50 3.00 -0.60 19.42
CA ASP A 50 4.44 -0.69 19.57
C ASP A 50 5.09 -1.43 18.38
N ASP A 51 4.44 -2.48 17.88
CA ASP A 51 4.90 -3.20 16.68
C ASP A 51 4.92 -2.27 15.46
N THR A 52 3.92 -1.43 15.32
CA THR A 52 3.84 -0.45 14.25
C THR A 52 4.96 0.58 14.34
N ILE A 53 5.22 1.14 15.53
CA ILE A 53 6.35 2.07 15.74
C ILE A 53 7.66 1.42 15.34
N GLN A 54 7.89 0.19 15.75
CA GLN A 54 9.12 -0.53 15.43
C GLN A 54 9.23 -0.75 13.93
N PHE A 55 8.16 -1.23 13.29
CA PHE A 55 8.14 -1.48 11.85
C PHE A 55 8.35 -0.18 11.04
N MET A 56 7.70 0.93 11.43
CA MET A 56 7.86 2.22 10.76
C MET A 56 9.31 2.75 10.85
N LYS A 57 9.97 2.56 11.98
CA LYS A 57 11.40 2.89 12.13
C LYS A 57 12.28 2.03 11.20
N ASP A 58 12.08 0.72 11.22
CA ASP A 58 12.86 -0.20 10.41
C ASP A 58 12.64 0.05 8.93
N LEU A 59 11.40 0.31 8.52
CA LEU A 59 11.05 0.69 7.15
C LEU A 59 11.72 2.01 6.73
N GLY A 60 11.72 3.01 7.61
CA GLY A 60 12.40 4.28 7.35
C GLY A 60 13.91 4.11 7.16
N TYR A 61 14.55 3.30 7.99
CA TYR A 61 15.97 2.96 7.83
C TYR A 61 16.25 2.19 6.53
N PHE A 62 15.37 1.26 6.17
CA PHE A 62 15.48 0.50 4.92
C PHE A 62 15.37 1.40 3.71
N HIS A 63 14.35 2.25 3.65
CA HIS A 63 14.15 3.16 2.53
C HIS A 63 15.30 4.17 2.40
N ALA A 64 15.84 4.68 3.52
CA ALA A 64 17.01 5.54 3.49
C ALA A 64 18.26 4.85 2.94
N ALA A 65 18.46 3.58 3.29
CA ALA A 65 19.60 2.80 2.80
C ALA A 65 19.55 2.52 1.29
N CYS A 66 18.34 2.48 0.72
CA CYS A 66 18.10 2.24 -0.69
C CYS A 66 17.75 3.53 -1.48
N TRP A 67 17.84 4.69 -0.85
CA TRP A 67 17.41 5.96 -1.42
C TRP A 67 18.26 6.40 -2.61
N GLY A 68 17.60 6.71 -3.73
CA GLY A 68 18.26 7.18 -4.94
C GLY A 68 19.03 6.08 -5.69
N GLU A 69 19.01 4.84 -5.20
CA GLU A 69 19.65 3.74 -5.92
C GLU A 69 18.92 3.51 -7.24
N PRO A 70 19.63 3.68 -8.39
CA PRO A 70 19.04 3.32 -9.65
C PRO A 70 18.91 1.80 -9.65
N VAL A 71 17.69 1.32 -9.68
CA VAL A 71 17.44 -0.05 -10.14
C VAL A 71 17.78 -0.01 -11.62
N SER A 72 19.03 -0.33 -11.96
CA SER A 72 19.47 -0.27 -13.33
C SER A 72 18.74 -1.35 -14.12
N ASN A 73 18.33 -1.02 -15.35
CA ASN A 73 17.87 -2.02 -16.31
C ASN A 73 18.92 -3.13 -16.53
N ASP A 74 20.20 -2.85 -16.21
CA ASP A 74 21.34 -3.78 -16.28
C ASP A 74 21.28 -4.89 -15.22
N ALA A 75 20.51 -4.75 -14.16
CA ALA A 75 20.33 -5.79 -13.15
C ALA A 75 19.30 -6.86 -13.58
N GLY A 76 18.77 -6.79 -14.79
CA GLY A 76 17.75 -7.71 -15.27
C GLY A 76 16.40 -7.55 -14.56
N LEU A 77 16.28 -6.47 -13.84
CA LEU A 77 15.05 -6.09 -13.15
C LEU A 77 14.21 -5.35 -14.18
N GLY A 78 13.08 -5.92 -14.53
CA GLY A 78 12.18 -5.37 -15.53
C GLY A 78 11.82 -3.91 -15.28
N PRO A 79 11.16 -3.27 -16.23
CA PRO A 79 10.73 -1.89 -16.06
C PRO A 79 9.93 -1.75 -14.77
N PHE A 80 10.13 -0.63 -14.10
CA PHE A 80 9.40 -0.25 -12.91
C PHE A 80 7.91 -0.60 -13.04
N ARG A 81 7.44 -1.52 -12.22
CA ARG A 81 6.02 -1.86 -12.10
C ARG A 81 5.61 -1.60 -10.66
N ALA A 82 5.11 -0.41 -10.38
CA ALA A 82 4.31 -0.25 -9.18
C ALA A 82 3.00 -1.00 -9.42
N HIS A 83 2.71 -2.00 -8.62
CA HIS A 83 1.55 -2.87 -8.79
C HIS A 83 0.23 -2.11 -9.00
N TRP A 84 0.09 -0.98 -8.36
CA TRP A 84 -1.09 -0.12 -8.38
C TRP A 84 -0.82 1.29 -8.94
N GLN A 85 0.41 1.59 -9.32
CA GLN A 85 0.80 2.85 -9.98
C GLN A 85 1.31 2.65 -11.40
N ASN A 86 1.10 1.48 -11.95
CA ASN A 86 1.62 1.17 -13.26
C ASN A 86 0.83 1.91 -14.33
N LEU A 87 1.43 2.93 -14.91
CA LEU A 87 0.94 3.62 -16.10
C LEU A 87 1.30 2.87 -17.38
N ASN A 88 1.81 1.63 -17.30
CA ASN A 88 2.05 0.83 -18.50
C ASN A 88 0.73 0.35 -19.09
N ASP A 89 0.68 0.27 -20.39
CA ASP A 89 -0.48 -0.15 -21.18
C ASP A 89 -1.09 -1.50 -20.74
N ASP A 90 -0.28 -2.37 -20.11
CA ASP A 90 -0.70 -3.69 -19.62
C ASP A 90 -1.61 -3.65 -18.38
N TYR A 91 -1.51 -2.61 -17.53
CA TYR A 91 -2.37 -2.45 -16.36
C TYR A 91 -3.75 -1.86 -16.73
N TRP A 92 -3.75 -1.06 -17.78
CA TRP A 92 -4.93 -0.45 -18.34
C TRP A 92 -5.46 -1.30 -19.50
N GLU A 93 -5.79 -2.57 -19.26
CA GLU A 93 -6.48 -3.37 -20.25
C GLU A 93 -7.65 -2.55 -20.82
N ASN A 94 -7.59 -2.24 -22.12
CA ASN A 94 -8.57 -1.42 -22.81
C ASN A 94 -8.69 0.06 -22.36
N GLY A 95 -7.68 0.59 -21.64
CA GLY A 95 -7.69 2.00 -21.19
C GLY A 95 -8.63 2.27 -20.02
N GLU A 96 -9.03 1.23 -19.26
CA GLU A 96 -9.83 1.38 -18.04
C GLU A 96 -8.94 1.62 -16.82
N THR A 97 -9.28 2.60 -15.99
CA THR A 97 -8.63 2.88 -14.72
C THR A 97 -9.20 2.01 -13.60
N THR A 98 -8.51 1.94 -12.46
CA THR A 98 -9.04 1.26 -11.25
C THR A 98 -10.40 1.82 -10.86
N TRP A 99 -10.59 3.13 -10.99
CA TRP A 99 -11.86 3.79 -10.72
C TRP A 99 -12.94 3.48 -11.75
N ASP A 100 -12.59 3.35 -13.03
CA ASP A 100 -13.54 2.91 -14.07
C ASP A 100 -14.14 1.54 -13.73
N LYS A 101 -13.37 0.68 -13.08
CA LYS A 101 -13.83 -0.64 -12.61
C LYS A 101 -14.58 -0.57 -11.28
N ALA A 102 -14.18 0.33 -10.39
CA ALA A 102 -14.72 0.43 -9.03
C ALA A 102 -16.06 1.20 -8.97
N VAL A 103 -16.20 2.30 -9.71
CA VAL A 103 -17.40 3.16 -9.66
C VAL A 103 -18.68 2.43 -10.01
N PRO A 104 -18.79 1.67 -11.11
CA PRO A 104 -20.03 0.93 -11.40
C PRO A 104 -20.39 -0.08 -10.31
N LYS A 105 -19.39 -0.75 -9.73
CA LYS A 105 -19.60 -1.71 -8.64
C LYS A 105 -20.04 -1.03 -7.35
N TRP A 106 -19.55 0.17 -7.09
CA TRP A 106 -19.99 0.97 -5.96
C TRP A 106 -21.47 1.34 -6.09
N GLU A 107 -21.90 1.84 -7.25
CA GLU A 107 -23.28 2.24 -7.47
C GLU A 107 -24.25 1.07 -7.44
N ASP A 108 -23.91 -0.05 -8.09
CA ASP A 108 -24.82 -1.17 -8.29
C ASP A 108 -24.93 -2.12 -7.11
N VAL A 109 -23.86 -2.29 -6.31
CA VAL A 109 -23.77 -3.46 -5.40
C VAL A 109 -23.43 -3.12 -3.96
N TYR A 110 -22.53 -2.16 -3.69
CA TYR A 110 -21.90 -2.03 -2.36
C TYR A 110 -22.14 -0.72 -1.64
N GLY A 111 -22.41 0.37 -2.35
CA GLY A 111 -22.44 1.71 -1.80
C GLY A 111 -23.29 1.83 -0.54
N GLU A 112 -24.55 1.45 -0.60
CA GLU A 112 -25.45 1.51 0.56
C GLU A 112 -24.99 0.59 1.69
N SER A 113 -24.56 -0.63 1.36
CA SER A 113 -24.12 -1.62 2.34
C SER A 113 -22.87 -1.18 3.09
N LEU A 114 -21.88 -0.61 2.41
CA LEU A 114 -20.65 -0.12 3.03
C LEU A 114 -20.87 1.18 3.78
N LEU A 115 -21.64 2.11 3.24
CA LEU A 115 -21.98 3.37 3.90
C LEU A 115 -22.74 3.16 5.20
N SER A 116 -23.55 2.11 5.31
CA SER A 116 -24.25 1.77 6.55
C SER A 116 -23.31 1.35 7.70
N MET A 117 -22.03 1.08 7.43
CA MET A 117 -21.04 0.65 8.42
C MET A 117 -20.26 1.82 9.04
N VAL A 118 -20.36 3.00 8.49
CA VAL A 118 -19.59 4.19 8.90
C VAL A 118 -20.52 5.32 9.34
N SER A 119 -19.97 6.35 9.98
CA SER A 119 -20.72 7.55 10.31
C SER A 119 -21.15 8.32 9.05
N ASP A 120 -22.18 9.16 9.18
CA ASP A 120 -22.65 10.01 8.09
C ASP A 120 -21.52 10.89 7.53
N GLU A 121 -20.65 11.41 8.38
CA GLU A 121 -19.50 12.25 7.99
C GLU A 121 -18.49 11.51 7.12
N VAL A 122 -18.15 10.28 7.50
CA VAL A 122 -17.30 9.39 6.69
C VAL A 122 -17.98 9.08 5.36
N GLY A 123 -19.27 8.73 5.43
CA GLY A 123 -20.08 8.43 4.25
C GLY A 123 -20.12 9.57 3.24
N GLU A 124 -20.28 10.82 3.69
CA GLU A 124 -20.26 11.99 2.80
C GLU A 124 -18.89 12.21 2.15
N THR A 125 -17.79 11.94 2.87
CA THR A 125 -16.44 12.00 2.29
C THR A 125 -16.29 11.00 1.14
N ILE A 126 -16.71 9.76 1.36
CA ILE A 126 -16.60 8.69 0.36
C ILE A 126 -17.48 8.98 -0.86
N LYS A 127 -18.73 9.43 -0.66
CA LYS A 127 -19.61 9.84 -1.78
C LYS A 127 -18.97 10.90 -2.65
N LYS A 128 -18.41 11.95 -2.04
CA LYS A 128 -17.70 13.01 -2.80
C LYS A 128 -16.53 12.47 -3.63
N LEU A 129 -15.75 11.53 -3.10
CA LEU A 129 -14.67 10.89 -3.86
C LEU A 129 -15.22 10.10 -5.05
N VAL A 130 -16.25 9.30 -4.83
CA VAL A 130 -16.90 8.54 -5.91
C VAL A 130 -17.44 9.50 -6.99
N ASP A 131 -18.12 10.59 -6.59
CA ASP A 131 -18.65 11.60 -7.52
C ASP A 131 -17.54 12.26 -8.35
N ILE A 132 -16.39 12.57 -7.75
CA ILE A 132 -15.24 13.13 -8.46
C ILE A 132 -14.76 12.15 -9.55
N TYR A 133 -14.57 10.89 -9.20
CA TYR A 133 -14.10 9.89 -10.16
C TYR A 133 -15.15 9.42 -11.16
N ALA A 134 -16.43 9.45 -10.81
CA ALA A 134 -17.53 9.21 -11.75
C ALA A 134 -17.75 10.39 -12.72
N SER A 135 -17.13 11.54 -12.45
CA SER A 135 -17.24 12.69 -13.34
C SER A 135 -16.55 12.45 -14.69
N LYS A 136 -16.91 13.25 -15.70
CA LYS A 136 -16.26 13.21 -17.03
C LYS A 136 -14.73 13.38 -16.99
N ASN A 137 -14.17 13.96 -15.92
CA ASN A 137 -12.75 14.20 -15.74
C ASN A 137 -12.07 13.15 -14.86
N GLY A 138 -12.79 12.18 -14.29
CA GLY A 138 -12.29 11.23 -13.32
C GLY A 138 -11.04 10.50 -13.79
N LYS A 139 -11.07 9.96 -15.01
CA LYS A 139 -9.90 9.29 -15.62
C LYS A 139 -8.68 10.21 -15.71
N LYS A 140 -8.86 11.43 -16.22
CA LYS A 140 -7.76 12.40 -16.35
C LYS A 140 -7.20 12.78 -14.97
N ILE A 141 -8.06 12.96 -13.98
CA ILE A 141 -7.64 13.26 -12.60
C ILE A 141 -6.75 12.13 -12.06
N GLN A 142 -7.14 10.88 -12.24
CA GLN A 142 -6.36 9.73 -11.78
C GLN A 142 -5.01 9.63 -12.51
N GLU A 143 -4.99 9.79 -13.82
CA GLU A 143 -3.75 9.79 -14.59
C GLU A 143 -2.77 10.88 -14.14
N GLU A 144 -3.26 12.10 -13.88
CA GLU A 144 -2.42 13.20 -13.40
C GLU A 144 -1.94 12.98 -11.96
N LEU A 145 -2.78 12.37 -11.10
CA LEU A 145 -2.39 11.98 -9.75
C LEU A 145 -1.21 10.99 -9.78
N LEU A 146 -1.30 9.94 -10.57
CA LEU A 146 -0.25 8.94 -10.71
C LEU A 146 1.03 9.55 -11.28
N LYS A 147 0.93 10.42 -12.29
CA LYS A 147 2.08 11.15 -12.84
C LYS A 147 2.74 12.04 -11.78
N GLU A 148 1.96 12.68 -10.92
CA GLU A 148 2.50 13.50 -9.84
C GLU A 148 3.28 12.67 -8.82
N LEU A 149 2.71 11.56 -8.34
CA LEU A 149 3.37 10.65 -7.40
C LEU A 149 4.65 10.02 -7.99
N GLN A 150 4.69 9.76 -9.30
CA GLN A 150 5.87 9.21 -9.97
C GLN A 150 7.06 10.17 -10.07
N LYS A 151 6.86 11.47 -9.86
CA LYS A 151 7.95 12.47 -9.86
C LYS A 151 8.81 12.42 -8.60
N ARG A 152 8.38 11.70 -7.57
CA ARG A 152 9.07 11.65 -6.28
C ARG A 152 10.38 10.89 -6.35
N PRO A 153 11.34 11.21 -5.46
CA PRO A 153 12.55 10.41 -5.30
C PRO A 153 12.19 8.94 -5.04
N ARG A 154 13.04 8.05 -5.50
CA ARG A 154 12.80 6.61 -5.46
C ARG A 154 13.64 5.93 -4.40
N THR A 155 13.08 4.89 -3.84
CA THR A 155 13.75 3.89 -3.02
C THR A 155 13.29 2.50 -3.45
N ILE A 156 13.86 1.46 -2.87
CA ILE A 156 13.30 0.11 -3.03
C ILE A 156 12.09 -0.01 -2.10
N THR A 157 10.94 -0.35 -2.65
CA THR A 157 9.74 -0.68 -1.90
C THR A 157 9.42 -2.17 -2.07
N HIS A 158 8.86 -2.79 -1.04
CA HIS A 158 8.44 -4.20 -1.09
C HIS A 158 7.25 -4.41 -2.04
N GLY A 159 6.33 -3.45 -2.07
CA GLY A 159 5.15 -3.45 -2.94
C GLY A 159 3.96 -4.26 -2.42
N ASP A 160 4.14 -5.08 -1.38
CA ASP A 160 3.08 -5.83 -0.70
C ASP A 160 3.38 -6.00 0.80
N ALA A 161 3.79 -4.90 1.47
CA ALA A 161 4.15 -4.89 2.89
C ALA A 161 2.91 -4.89 3.80
N ARG A 162 2.10 -5.93 3.69
CA ARG A 162 0.94 -6.18 4.56
C ARG A 162 1.28 -7.10 5.73
N GLY A 163 0.45 -7.11 6.76
CA GLY A 163 0.69 -7.87 7.99
C GLY A 163 1.09 -9.32 7.74
N ASN A 164 0.42 -10.02 6.83
CA ASN A 164 0.72 -11.42 6.52
C ASN A 164 2.14 -11.66 5.96
N ASN A 165 2.80 -10.63 5.45
CA ASN A 165 4.17 -10.69 4.95
C ASN A 165 5.20 -10.18 5.98
N ILE A 166 4.74 -9.71 7.15
CA ILE A 166 5.57 -9.13 8.20
C ILE A 166 5.62 -10.07 9.38
N PHE A 167 6.82 -10.29 9.93
CA PHE A 167 7.08 -11.19 11.06
C PHE A 167 7.81 -10.43 12.15
N LYS A 168 7.55 -10.81 13.40
CA LYS A 168 8.28 -10.34 14.59
C LYS A 168 9.10 -11.46 15.19
N SER A 169 10.38 -11.22 15.40
CA SER A 169 11.27 -12.12 16.10
C SER A 169 10.86 -12.24 17.59
N LYS A 170 10.73 -13.48 18.08
CA LYS A 170 10.48 -13.78 19.50
C LYS A 170 11.70 -13.53 20.37
N ASN A 171 12.90 -13.49 19.77
CA ASN A 171 14.15 -13.39 20.49
C ASN A 171 14.52 -11.95 20.85
N ASP A 172 14.33 -11.02 19.93
CA ASP A 172 14.80 -9.64 20.07
C ASP A 172 13.78 -8.58 19.60
N GLY A 173 12.60 -9.01 19.10
CA GLY A 173 11.55 -8.13 18.64
C GLY A 173 11.83 -7.47 17.28
N SER A 174 12.93 -7.83 16.61
CA SER A 174 13.23 -7.32 15.27
C SER A 174 12.17 -7.74 14.25
N MET A 175 11.98 -6.92 13.22
CA MET A 175 11.01 -7.19 12.17
C MET A 175 11.65 -7.89 10.98
N GLY A 176 10.91 -8.83 10.40
CA GLY A 176 11.26 -9.52 9.17
C GLY A 176 10.16 -9.38 8.14
N ILE A 177 10.50 -9.44 6.86
CA ILE A 177 9.55 -9.36 5.77
C ILE A 177 9.87 -10.39 4.69
N ILE A 178 8.84 -11.07 4.22
CA ILE A 178 8.91 -12.12 3.20
C ILE A 178 8.11 -11.71 1.95
N ASP A 179 8.17 -12.52 0.92
CA ASP A 179 7.36 -12.36 -0.31
C ASP A 179 7.67 -11.09 -1.12
N TRP A 180 8.92 -10.96 -1.50
CA TRP A 180 9.46 -9.82 -2.27
C TRP A 180 9.09 -9.83 -3.77
N GLN A 181 8.13 -10.64 -4.20
CA GLN A 181 7.76 -10.77 -5.61
C GLN A 181 7.25 -9.46 -6.26
N MET A 182 6.73 -8.55 -5.44
CA MET A 182 6.15 -7.28 -5.87
C MET A 182 7.08 -6.08 -5.72
N TRP A 183 8.35 -6.31 -5.33
CA TRP A 183 9.27 -5.21 -5.07
C TRP A 183 9.52 -4.34 -6.31
N VAL A 184 9.66 -3.05 -6.10
CA VAL A 184 9.88 -2.06 -7.15
C VAL A 184 10.74 -0.90 -6.65
N ALA A 185 11.36 -0.16 -7.58
CA ALA A 185 11.92 1.16 -7.27
C ALA A 185 10.81 2.20 -7.40
N GLY A 186 10.30 2.68 -6.26
CA GLY A 186 9.17 3.58 -6.20
C GLY A 186 9.29 4.69 -5.17
N PRO A 187 8.32 5.60 -5.13
CA PRO A 187 8.21 6.56 -4.05
C PRO A 187 8.12 5.88 -2.69
N ALA A 188 8.75 6.46 -1.69
CA ALA A 188 8.76 5.93 -0.32
C ALA A 188 7.34 5.80 0.28
N SER A 189 6.40 6.64 -0.15
CA SER A 189 5.00 6.58 0.26
C SER A 189 4.29 5.27 -0.11
N ASN A 190 4.76 4.55 -1.13
CA ASN A 190 4.10 3.35 -1.67
C ASN A 190 3.84 2.25 -0.65
N GLU A 191 4.77 2.03 0.30
CA GLU A 191 4.62 0.99 1.31
C GLU A 191 3.53 1.27 2.32
N PHE A 192 3.32 2.55 2.64
CA PHE A 192 2.37 2.93 3.69
C PHE A 192 0.95 2.42 3.43
N GLY A 193 0.47 2.49 2.20
CA GLY A 193 -0.88 2.08 1.87
C GLY A 193 -1.14 0.62 2.23
N GLN A 194 -0.22 -0.26 1.90
CA GLN A 194 -0.33 -1.68 2.19
C GLN A 194 -0.28 -1.95 3.71
N VAL A 195 0.70 -1.37 4.40
CA VAL A 195 0.81 -1.49 5.85
C VAL A 195 -0.44 -0.94 6.52
N TRP A 196 -0.88 0.26 6.11
CA TRP A 196 -1.97 0.99 6.75
C TRP A 196 -3.31 0.28 6.61
N PHE A 197 -3.62 -0.20 5.42
CA PHE A 197 -4.91 -0.82 5.14
C PHE A 197 -5.00 -2.28 5.58
N ASN A 198 -3.88 -2.98 5.77
CA ASN A 198 -3.87 -4.43 5.94
C ASN A 198 -3.16 -4.96 7.18
N SER A 199 -2.70 -4.10 8.12
CA SER A 199 -1.83 -4.61 9.19
C SER A 199 -2.36 -4.36 10.61
N PHE A 200 -3.31 -3.46 10.80
CA PHE A 200 -3.79 -3.07 12.13
C PHE A 200 -5.20 -3.57 12.42
N SER A 201 -5.50 -3.77 13.70
CA SER A 201 -6.87 -3.94 14.16
C SER A 201 -7.64 -2.61 14.09
N LEU A 202 -8.97 -2.67 13.89
CA LEU A 202 -9.84 -1.50 13.94
C LEU A 202 -9.78 -0.80 15.30
N ASP A 203 -9.69 -1.57 16.37
CA ASP A 203 -9.68 -1.08 17.74
C ASP A 203 -8.33 -0.47 18.16
N SER A 204 -7.32 -0.53 17.31
CA SER A 204 -5.98 -0.01 17.61
C SER A 204 -5.91 1.51 17.68
N GLY A 205 -6.91 2.24 17.18
CA GLY A 205 -6.90 3.69 17.05
C GLY A 205 -5.88 4.23 16.04
N MET A 206 -5.25 3.35 15.26
CA MET A 206 -4.20 3.72 14.28
C MET A 206 -4.73 4.63 13.18
N ILE A 207 -6.01 4.52 12.81
CA ILE A 207 -6.64 5.38 11.80
C ILE A 207 -6.53 6.89 12.10
N HIS A 208 -6.31 7.26 13.37
CA HIS A 208 -6.13 8.66 13.81
C HIS A 208 -4.66 9.05 14.01
N ARG A 209 -3.70 8.18 13.66
CA ARG A 209 -2.28 8.35 13.98
C ARG A 209 -1.38 8.42 12.74
N LEU A 210 -1.95 8.75 11.58
CA LEU A 210 -1.17 8.81 10.34
C LEU A 210 0.02 9.77 10.46
N ASP A 211 -0.22 10.99 10.95
CA ASP A 211 0.81 12.00 11.11
C ASP A 211 1.93 11.55 12.08
N GLU A 212 1.54 10.95 13.21
CA GLU A 212 2.49 10.40 14.18
C GLU A 212 3.39 9.30 13.57
N MET A 213 2.79 8.33 12.90
CA MET A 213 3.54 7.23 12.28
C MET A 213 4.40 7.71 11.12
N THR A 214 3.89 8.66 10.34
CA THR A 214 4.65 9.30 9.27
C THR A 214 5.85 10.06 9.81
N SER A 215 5.70 10.77 10.94
CA SER A 215 6.82 11.46 11.61
C SER A 215 7.89 10.48 12.07
N ILE A 216 7.49 9.38 12.73
CA ILE A 216 8.41 8.33 13.21
C ILE A 216 9.20 7.73 12.03
N TYR A 217 8.52 7.38 10.97
CA TYR A 217 9.13 6.86 9.75
C TYR A 217 10.10 7.88 9.12
N TYR A 218 9.66 9.12 8.97
CA TYR A 218 10.46 10.18 8.35
C TYR A 218 11.71 10.52 9.16
N GLU A 219 11.58 10.60 10.49
CA GLU A 219 12.72 10.82 11.39
C GLU A 219 13.75 9.68 11.28
N ALA A 220 13.30 8.45 11.15
CA ALA A 220 14.17 7.31 10.90
C ALA A 220 14.93 7.46 9.57
N MET A 221 14.24 7.85 8.49
CA MET A 221 14.87 8.10 7.18
C MET A 221 15.96 9.17 7.28
N ILE A 222 15.63 10.37 7.75
CA ILE A 222 16.57 11.49 7.79
C ILE A 222 17.71 11.29 8.80
N SER A 223 17.52 10.45 9.83
CA SER A 223 18.60 10.08 10.76
C SER A 223 19.71 9.26 10.08
N LYS A 224 19.38 8.52 9.06
CA LYS A 224 20.33 7.71 8.27
C LYS A 224 20.85 8.46 7.05
N LYS A 225 20.00 9.28 6.42
CA LYS A 225 20.30 10.01 5.19
C LYS A 225 19.72 11.43 5.28
N PRO A 226 20.44 12.38 5.91
CA PRO A 226 19.93 13.73 6.20
C PRO A 226 19.51 14.52 4.94
N GLU A 227 20.12 14.27 3.78
CA GLU A 227 19.80 14.92 2.51
C GLU A 227 18.36 14.65 2.03
N ILE A 228 17.72 13.58 2.50
CA ILE A 228 16.31 13.32 2.21
C ILE A 228 15.43 14.51 2.61
N LYS A 229 15.80 15.24 3.66
CA LYS A 229 15.02 16.40 4.12
C LYS A 229 14.87 17.47 3.04
N ASP A 230 15.88 17.66 2.21
CA ASP A 230 15.88 18.67 1.14
C ASP A 230 15.24 18.11 -0.16
N GLU A 231 15.39 16.82 -0.41
CA GLU A 231 14.87 16.15 -1.61
C GLU A 231 13.40 15.76 -1.50
N TYR A 232 12.95 15.43 -0.31
CA TYR A 232 11.59 14.96 -0.02
C TYR A 232 11.13 15.47 1.35
N PRO A 233 10.69 16.74 1.47
CA PRO A 233 10.23 17.33 2.72
C PRO A 233 9.07 16.55 3.35
N TYR A 234 8.99 16.60 4.68
CA TYR A 234 7.97 15.91 5.46
C TYR A 234 6.53 16.19 4.99
N GLU A 235 6.23 17.46 4.73
CA GLU A 235 4.91 17.89 4.30
C GLU A 235 4.52 17.31 2.93
N VAL A 236 5.52 17.12 2.04
CA VAL A 236 5.31 16.48 0.72
C VAL A 236 5.04 15.00 0.91
N LEU A 237 5.80 14.31 1.76
CA LEU A 237 5.53 12.90 2.09
C LEU A 237 4.13 12.70 2.67
N LEU A 238 3.73 13.53 3.62
CA LEU A 238 2.42 13.42 4.27
C LEU A 238 1.27 13.67 3.28
N ASP A 239 1.42 14.64 2.39
CA ASP A 239 0.43 14.92 1.34
C ASP A 239 0.36 13.77 0.32
N ASP A 240 1.52 13.26 -0.10
CA ASP A 240 1.60 12.09 -0.99
C ASP A 240 0.91 10.85 -0.40
N LEU A 241 1.04 10.60 0.91
CA LEU A 241 0.34 9.50 1.58
C LEU A 241 -1.17 9.65 1.52
N LYS A 242 -1.68 10.87 1.72
CA LYS A 242 -3.12 11.16 1.62
C LYS A 242 -3.64 10.94 0.20
N LEU A 243 -2.90 11.41 -0.79
CA LEU A 243 -3.22 11.20 -2.20
C LEU A 243 -3.13 9.72 -2.59
N LEU A 244 -2.16 9.02 -2.03
CA LEU A 244 -1.98 7.59 -2.23
C LEU A 244 -3.17 6.78 -1.70
N PHE A 245 -3.65 7.09 -0.50
CA PHE A 245 -4.80 6.39 0.09
C PHE A 245 -6.05 6.49 -0.78
N ILE A 246 -6.26 7.62 -1.44
CA ILE A 246 -7.35 7.80 -2.42
C ILE A 246 -7.15 6.90 -3.63
N ASN A 247 -5.92 6.71 -4.08
CA ASN A 247 -5.63 5.85 -5.22
C ASN A 247 -5.76 4.36 -4.89
N ILE A 248 -5.34 3.94 -3.69
CA ILE A 248 -5.37 2.53 -3.27
C ILE A 248 -6.80 2.08 -2.89
N TRP A 249 -7.61 2.95 -2.30
CA TRP A 249 -8.94 2.59 -1.82
C TRP A 249 -9.82 1.88 -2.87
N PRO A 250 -9.91 2.35 -4.13
CA PRO A 250 -10.71 1.66 -5.16
C PRO A 250 -10.15 0.30 -5.57
N GLU A 251 -8.85 0.05 -5.44
CA GLU A 251 -8.30 -1.30 -5.65
C GLU A 251 -8.87 -2.27 -4.64
N TYR A 252 -8.85 -1.90 -3.36
CA TYR A 252 -9.45 -2.74 -2.32
C TYR A 252 -10.93 -2.95 -2.54
N LEU A 253 -11.64 -1.94 -3.00
CA LEU A 253 -13.04 -2.08 -3.40
C LEU A 253 -13.19 -3.13 -4.52
N GLY A 254 -12.35 -3.08 -5.53
CA GLY A 254 -12.33 -4.03 -6.64
C GLY A 254 -12.07 -5.48 -6.20
N PHE A 255 -11.07 -5.69 -5.37
CA PHE A 255 -10.72 -7.00 -4.80
C PHE A 255 -11.83 -7.55 -3.92
N THR A 256 -12.35 -6.75 -3.00
CA THR A 256 -13.39 -7.13 -2.06
C THR A 256 -14.63 -7.63 -2.81
N VAL A 257 -15.03 -6.92 -3.83
CA VAL A 257 -16.20 -7.22 -4.64
C VAL A 257 -16.07 -8.54 -5.40
N GLY A 258 -14.92 -8.76 -6.05
CA GLY A 258 -14.69 -10.00 -6.79
C GLY A 258 -14.67 -11.25 -5.91
N SER A 259 -14.23 -11.10 -4.65
CA SER A 259 -14.08 -12.21 -3.71
C SER A 259 -15.37 -12.55 -2.96
N ILE A 260 -16.22 -11.57 -2.65
CA ILE A 260 -17.37 -11.73 -1.74
C ILE A 260 -18.56 -12.44 -2.39
N ASP A 261 -18.81 -12.22 -3.67
CA ASP A 261 -20.00 -12.77 -4.34
C ASP A 261 -19.95 -14.29 -4.52
N GLY A 262 -18.74 -14.90 -4.46
CA GLY A 262 -18.54 -16.34 -4.52
C GLY A 262 -18.72 -17.10 -3.21
N TYR A 263 -18.71 -16.39 -2.06
CA TYR A 263 -18.67 -17.01 -0.72
C TYR A 263 -20.04 -17.51 -0.25
N LYS A 264 -20.18 -18.84 -0.15
CA LYS A 264 -21.45 -19.51 0.22
C LYS A 264 -21.38 -20.38 1.47
N ASP A 265 -20.19 -20.75 1.93
CA ASP A 265 -20.01 -21.57 3.13
C ASP A 265 -19.71 -20.73 4.39
N PRO A 266 -19.85 -21.31 5.62
CA PRO A 266 -19.66 -20.57 6.87
C PRO A 266 -18.24 -19.98 7.06
N GLU A 267 -17.20 -20.63 6.56
CA GLU A 267 -15.82 -20.10 6.67
C GLU A 267 -15.64 -18.90 5.73
N GLN A 268 -16.21 -18.98 4.53
CA GLN A 268 -16.26 -17.88 3.59
C GLN A 268 -17.08 -16.69 4.11
N LEU A 269 -18.13 -16.93 4.90
CA LEU A 269 -18.90 -15.86 5.54
C LEU A 269 -18.08 -15.10 6.58
N LYS A 270 -17.23 -15.79 7.37
CA LYS A 270 -16.27 -15.12 8.26
C LYS A 270 -15.31 -14.24 7.46
N SER A 271 -14.77 -14.73 6.36
CA SER A 271 -13.92 -13.94 5.46
C SER A 271 -14.66 -12.72 4.90
N LYS A 272 -15.94 -12.86 4.56
CA LYS A 272 -16.77 -11.73 4.12
C LYS A 272 -16.90 -10.64 5.17
N GLU A 273 -17.13 -11.00 6.43
CA GLU A 273 -17.19 -10.03 7.54
C GLU A 273 -15.84 -9.33 7.71
N ASN A 274 -14.74 -10.07 7.69
CA ASN A 274 -13.39 -9.52 7.76
C ASN A 274 -13.10 -8.50 6.64
N TRP A 275 -13.50 -8.79 5.41
CA TRP A 275 -13.36 -7.86 4.29
C TRP A 275 -14.21 -6.59 4.47
N ARG A 276 -15.42 -6.73 4.99
CA ARG A 276 -16.28 -5.57 5.30
C ARG A 276 -15.64 -4.66 6.35
N GLU A 277 -15.10 -5.25 7.42
CA GLU A 277 -14.38 -4.50 8.45
C GLU A 277 -13.12 -3.79 7.90
N MET A 278 -12.38 -4.45 7.00
CA MET A 278 -11.26 -3.83 6.31
C MET A 278 -11.73 -2.63 5.47
N MET A 279 -12.81 -2.77 4.69
CA MET A 279 -13.34 -1.66 3.90
C MET A 279 -13.82 -0.50 4.77
N LYS A 280 -14.46 -0.79 5.91
CA LYS A 280 -14.81 0.24 6.89
C LYS A 280 -13.56 1.01 7.34
N ARG A 281 -12.52 0.32 7.78
CA ARG A 281 -11.25 0.94 8.19
C ARG A 281 -10.65 1.80 7.10
N ASN A 282 -10.68 1.33 5.85
CA ASN A 282 -10.15 2.07 4.73
C ASN A 282 -10.92 3.37 4.48
N MET A 283 -12.25 3.34 4.54
CA MET A 283 -13.10 4.54 4.44
C MET A 283 -12.83 5.53 5.58
N GLU A 284 -12.75 5.03 6.81
CA GLU A 284 -12.42 5.83 7.99
C GLU A 284 -11.01 6.44 7.89
N THR A 285 -10.02 5.68 7.40
CA THR A 285 -8.67 6.21 7.15
C THR A 285 -8.69 7.36 6.15
N VAL A 286 -9.38 7.20 5.03
CA VAL A 286 -9.51 8.25 4.01
C VAL A 286 -10.11 9.53 4.58
N HIS A 287 -11.15 9.39 5.41
CA HIS A 287 -11.81 10.52 6.04
C HIS A 287 -10.93 11.20 7.10
N TYR A 288 -10.49 10.46 8.13
CA TYR A 288 -9.78 11.01 9.29
C TYR A 288 -8.37 11.50 8.95
N SER A 289 -7.75 11.00 7.90
CA SER A 289 -6.47 11.49 7.42
C SER A 289 -6.58 12.78 6.59
N GLY A 290 -7.78 13.28 6.31
CA GLY A 290 -7.98 14.49 5.50
C GLY A 290 -7.62 14.31 4.03
N CYS A 291 -7.78 13.09 3.51
CA CYS A 291 -7.42 12.78 2.11
C CYS A 291 -8.23 13.58 1.10
N LEU A 292 -9.52 13.79 1.36
CA LEU A 292 -10.39 14.56 0.45
C LEU A 292 -9.90 15.99 0.27
N GLU A 293 -9.48 16.68 1.34
CA GLU A 293 -8.96 18.04 1.25
C GLU A 293 -7.67 18.11 0.41
N SER A 294 -6.71 17.19 0.65
CA SER A 294 -5.49 17.10 -0.16
C SER A 294 -5.82 16.84 -1.62
N PHE A 295 -6.81 16.01 -1.90
CA PHE A 295 -7.24 15.68 -3.25
C PHE A 295 -7.93 16.84 -3.96
N GLU A 296 -8.84 17.55 -3.30
CA GLU A 296 -9.48 18.75 -3.83
C GLU A 296 -8.44 19.84 -4.12
N ASN A 297 -7.44 20.00 -3.23
CA ASN A 297 -6.31 20.89 -3.45
C ASN A 297 -5.45 20.48 -4.66
N PHE A 298 -5.21 19.19 -4.84
CA PHE A 298 -4.53 18.65 -6.03
C PHE A 298 -5.33 18.95 -7.29
N ILE A 299 -6.62 18.62 -7.32
CA ILE A 299 -7.51 18.84 -8.48
C ILE A 299 -7.58 20.32 -8.87
N SER A 300 -7.59 21.22 -7.89
CA SER A 300 -7.67 22.67 -8.14
C SER A 300 -6.50 23.23 -8.96
N LYS A 301 -5.39 22.49 -9.01
CA LYS A 301 -4.17 22.86 -9.77
C LYS A 301 -4.14 22.26 -11.18
N LEU A 302 -5.08 21.36 -11.51
CA LEU A 302 -5.13 20.70 -12.80
C LEU A 302 -5.84 21.56 -13.87
N ASP A 303 -5.33 21.52 -15.09
CA ASP A 303 -6.07 22.03 -16.25
C ASP A 303 -7.04 20.96 -16.76
N LEU A 304 -8.30 21.08 -16.38
CA LEU A 304 -9.39 20.18 -16.76
C LEU A 304 -10.24 20.71 -17.92
N SER A 305 -9.77 21.73 -18.64
CA SER A 305 -10.54 22.45 -19.67
C SER A 305 -10.68 21.74 -21.01
N ASN A 306 -10.22 20.47 -21.17
CA ASN A 306 -10.30 19.72 -22.43
C ASN A 306 -11.20 18.50 -22.32
#